data_25d99255c6e8a166fbebf49eb31e4c06
#
_entry.id   25d99255c6e8a166fbebf49eb31e4c06
#
_cell.length_a   1.000
_cell.length_b   1.000
_cell.length_c   1.000
_cell.angle_alpha   90.00
_cell.angle_beta   90.00
_cell.angle_gamma   90.00
#
_symmetry.space_group_name_H-M   'P 1'
#
loop_
_entity.id
_entity.type
_entity.pdbx_description
1 polymer ?
#
loop_
_entity_poly.entity_id
_entity_poly.type
_entity_poly.pdbx_seq_one_letter_code
_entity_poly.pdbx_strand_id
1 'polypeptide(L)'
;MKAMKRFIIFSAILLGVISCQKPEPAIDYSGEATLYRVGDASFVKPIDQPSLGKYGLLCYFCSSPTDREVFILDVALNGDKALVKGEAFVPKTVLFVNPYDFGPLGNTKSIEKGTLRYMGEENGYDVIRFEDVTFKVTRTDGSNITDTYYIRGTSRFSPPPQF
;
A
#
# COMPACT_ATOMS: atom_id res chain seq x y z
N MET A 1 57.99 24.07 -49.33
CA MET A 1 57.86 22.77 -48.65
C MET A 1 56.65 22.82 -47.71
N LYS A 2 55.57 22.13 -48.05
CA LYS A 2 54.29 22.16 -47.31
C LYS A 2 54.25 21.04 -46.28
N ALA A 3 54.18 21.37 -45.00
CA ALA A 3 54.00 20.41 -43.91
C ALA A 3 52.52 20.01 -43.86
N MET A 4 52.24 18.78 -44.17
CA MET A 4 50.90 18.18 -44.06
C MET A 4 50.64 17.78 -42.58
N LYS A 5 49.81 18.53 -41.89
CA LYS A 5 49.33 18.16 -40.56
C LYS A 5 48.34 17.01 -40.69
N ARG A 6 48.74 15.83 -40.22
CA ARG A 6 47.81 14.68 -40.06
C ARG A 6 46.91 14.93 -38.88
N PHE A 7 45.63 15.17 -39.13
CA PHE A 7 44.58 15.13 -38.16
C PHE A 7 44.25 13.67 -37.84
N ILE A 8 44.63 13.21 -36.66
CA ILE A 8 44.19 11.91 -36.16
C ILE A 8 42.82 12.18 -35.50
N ILE A 9 41.78 11.76 -36.19
CA ILE A 9 40.40 11.75 -35.61
C ILE A 9 40.32 10.53 -34.71
N PHE A 10 40.39 10.76 -33.38
CA PHE A 10 40.03 9.74 -32.41
C PHE A 10 38.49 9.65 -32.39
N SER A 11 37.96 8.72 -33.17
CA SER A 11 36.56 8.29 -32.99
C SER A 11 36.48 7.50 -31.72
N ALA A 12 36.10 8.18 -30.62
CA ALA A 12 35.66 7.53 -29.41
C ALA A 12 34.35 6.80 -29.70
N ILE A 13 34.45 5.51 -29.96
CA ILE A 13 33.27 4.62 -30.01
C ILE A 13 32.79 4.52 -28.56
N LEU A 14 31.81 5.38 -28.21
CA LEU A 14 31.06 5.26 -27.00
C LEU A 14 30.17 4.01 -27.16
N LEU A 15 30.70 2.85 -26.81
CA LEU A 15 29.90 1.65 -26.58
C LEU A 15 28.96 1.92 -25.43
N GLY A 16 27.80 2.48 -25.75
CA GLY A 16 26.70 2.54 -24.84
C GLY A 16 26.34 1.11 -24.45
N VAL A 17 26.75 0.71 -23.26
CA VAL A 17 26.23 -0.49 -22.61
C VAL A 17 24.77 -0.20 -22.34
N ILE A 18 23.93 -0.51 -23.32
CA ILE A 18 22.48 -0.61 -23.09
C ILE A 18 22.34 -1.83 -22.21
N SER A 19 22.39 -1.59 -20.90
CA SER A 19 21.97 -2.55 -19.91
C SER A 19 20.49 -2.84 -20.23
N CYS A 20 20.23 -3.93 -20.91
CA CYS A 20 18.90 -4.51 -21.00
C CYS A 20 18.54 -4.96 -19.58
N GLN A 21 18.14 -4.02 -18.72
CA GLN A 21 17.42 -4.37 -17.51
C GLN A 21 16.17 -5.10 -18.00
N LYS A 22 16.11 -6.41 -17.72
CA LYS A 22 14.85 -7.13 -17.89
C LYS A 22 13.81 -6.33 -17.11
N PRO A 23 12.67 -5.95 -17.74
CA PRO A 23 11.63 -5.28 -17.02
C PRO A 23 11.31 -6.13 -15.78
N GLU A 24 11.34 -5.53 -14.62
CA GLU A 24 10.88 -6.22 -13.41
C GLU A 24 9.48 -6.77 -13.69
N PRO A 25 9.24 -8.03 -13.32
CA PRO A 25 7.92 -8.61 -13.54
C PRO A 25 6.88 -7.72 -12.86
N ALA A 26 5.84 -7.36 -13.60
CA ALA A 26 4.75 -6.55 -13.07
C ALA A 26 4.20 -7.25 -11.82
N ILE A 27 4.11 -6.51 -10.71
CA ILE A 27 3.58 -7.05 -9.46
C ILE A 27 2.10 -7.36 -9.68
N ASP A 28 1.71 -8.59 -9.38
CA ASP A 28 0.31 -9.00 -9.41
C ASP A 28 -0.39 -8.60 -8.12
N TYR A 29 -1.39 -7.73 -8.22
CA TYR A 29 -2.23 -7.30 -7.11
C TYR A 29 -3.62 -7.94 -7.14
N SER A 30 -3.86 -8.96 -7.97
CA SER A 30 -5.18 -9.60 -8.10
C SER A 30 -5.53 -10.52 -6.93
N GLY A 31 -4.52 -10.95 -6.16
CA GLY A 31 -4.72 -11.74 -4.96
C GLY A 31 -5.45 -10.97 -3.86
N GLU A 32 -5.96 -11.70 -2.86
CA GLU A 32 -6.62 -11.11 -1.69
C GLU A 32 -5.68 -10.16 -0.93
N ALA A 33 -6.24 -9.03 -0.48
CA ALA A 33 -5.46 -8.06 0.29
C ALA A 33 -4.88 -8.70 1.55
N THR A 34 -3.58 -8.59 1.72
CA THR A 34 -2.82 -9.25 2.77
C THR A 34 -1.87 -8.25 3.42
N LEU A 35 -1.82 -8.28 4.75
CA LEU A 35 -0.91 -7.50 5.57
C LEU A 35 0.38 -8.28 5.80
N TYR A 36 1.50 -7.62 5.60
CA TYR A 36 2.84 -8.13 5.85
C TYR A 36 3.58 -7.21 6.82
N ARG A 37 4.53 -7.77 7.57
CA ARG A 37 5.46 -6.99 8.40
C ARG A 37 6.85 -7.06 7.81
N VAL A 38 7.48 -5.92 7.65
CA VAL A 38 8.85 -5.84 7.11
C VAL A 38 9.83 -6.49 8.09
N GLY A 39 10.67 -7.38 7.57
CA GLY A 39 11.64 -8.12 8.39
C GLY A 39 11.11 -9.38 9.06
N ASP A 40 9.84 -9.71 8.86
CA ASP A 40 9.24 -10.94 9.39
C ASP A 40 8.44 -11.66 8.30
N ALA A 41 9.09 -12.59 7.62
CA ALA A 41 8.46 -13.34 6.52
C ALA A 41 7.34 -14.29 7.00
N SER A 42 7.27 -14.58 8.28
CA SER A 42 6.21 -15.42 8.86
C SER A 42 4.94 -14.62 9.16
N PHE A 43 5.03 -13.30 9.23
CA PHE A 43 3.89 -12.42 9.46
C PHE A 43 3.14 -12.17 8.16
N VAL A 44 2.15 -13.00 7.89
CA VAL A 44 1.28 -12.94 6.72
C VAL A 44 -0.16 -13.08 7.20
N LYS A 45 -0.94 -11.99 7.11
CA LYS A 45 -2.33 -11.96 7.58
C LYS A 45 -3.25 -11.50 6.45
N PRO A 46 -4.08 -12.38 5.88
CA PRO A 46 -5.09 -11.97 4.91
C PRO A 46 -6.13 -11.06 5.55
N ILE A 47 -6.78 -10.25 4.72
CA ILE A 47 -7.87 -9.41 5.16
C ILE A 47 -9.09 -10.27 5.48
N ASP A 48 -9.79 -9.91 6.56
CA ASP A 48 -11.05 -10.54 6.98
C ASP A 48 -12.09 -9.45 7.23
N GLN A 49 -13.29 -9.65 6.71
CA GLN A 49 -14.44 -8.76 6.91
C GLN A 49 -14.15 -7.25 6.72
N PRO A 50 -13.58 -6.84 5.59
CA PRO A 50 -13.32 -5.42 5.35
C PRO A 50 -14.63 -4.64 5.21
N SER A 51 -14.68 -3.45 5.79
CA SER A 51 -15.85 -2.57 5.69
C SER A 51 -15.45 -1.13 5.42
N LEU A 52 -16.27 -0.42 4.65
CA LEU A 52 -16.16 1.02 4.46
C LEU A 52 -16.96 1.71 5.57
N GLY A 53 -16.26 2.38 6.46
CA GLY A 53 -16.87 3.13 7.54
C GLY A 53 -16.88 4.64 7.26
N LYS A 54 -17.58 5.38 8.13
CA LYS A 54 -17.63 6.86 8.10
C LYS A 54 -16.22 7.50 8.15
N TYR A 55 -15.27 6.82 8.77
CA TYR A 55 -13.93 7.33 9.04
C TYR A 55 -12.85 6.74 8.14
N GLY A 56 -13.23 5.89 7.19
CA GLY A 56 -12.29 5.29 6.26
C GLY A 56 -12.47 3.78 6.10
N LEU A 57 -11.45 3.13 5.53
CA LEU A 57 -11.44 1.69 5.34
C LEU A 57 -11.10 0.99 6.67
N LEU A 58 -12.01 0.22 7.19
CA LEU A 58 -11.79 -0.64 8.34
C LEU A 58 -11.30 -2.00 7.85
N CYS A 59 -10.07 -2.32 8.17
CA CYS A 59 -9.39 -3.52 7.71
C CYS A 59 -9.04 -4.41 8.91
N TYR A 60 -9.64 -5.59 8.95
CA TYR A 60 -9.26 -6.66 9.85
C TYR A 60 -8.30 -7.58 9.10
N PHE A 61 -7.14 -7.83 9.67
CA PHE A 61 -6.18 -8.80 9.14
C PHE A 61 -5.94 -9.88 10.18
N CYS A 62 -6.19 -11.12 9.85
CA CYS A 62 -6.03 -12.21 10.80
C CYS A 62 -5.51 -13.49 10.14
N SER A 63 -4.70 -14.24 10.89
CA SER A 63 -4.33 -15.62 10.56
C SER A 63 -5.17 -16.62 11.34
N SER A 64 -5.80 -16.18 12.44
CA SER A 64 -6.73 -16.96 13.25
C SER A 64 -7.69 -16.01 14.00
N PRO A 65 -8.80 -16.52 14.57
CA PRO A 65 -9.74 -15.71 15.35
C PRO A 65 -9.13 -14.96 16.54
N THR A 66 -8.01 -15.46 17.06
CA THR A 66 -7.32 -14.87 18.22
C THR A 66 -6.08 -14.05 17.84
N ASP A 67 -5.73 -14.02 16.55
CA ASP A 67 -4.54 -13.34 16.04
C ASP A 67 -4.95 -12.31 14.97
N ARG A 68 -5.45 -11.19 15.45
CA ARG A 68 -5.99 -10.10 14.62
C ARG A 68 -5.16 -8.84 14.75
N GLU A 69 -4.98 -8.17 13.61
CA GLU A 69 -4.53 -6.79 13.53
C GLU A 69 -5.65 -5.97 12.90
N VAL A 70 -6.01 -4.85 13.50
CA VAL A 70 -7.09 -4.01 13.00
C VAL A 70 -6.54 -2.63 12.67
N PHE A 71 -6.77 -2.20 11.43
CA PHE A 71 -6.35 -0.90 10.94
C PHE A 71 -7.54 -0.12 10.40
N ILE A 72 -7.60 1.14 10.74
CA ILE A 72 -8.45 2.12 10.07
C ILE A 72 -7.54 2.96 9.18
N LEU A 73 -7.70 2.82 7.87
CA LEU A 73 -7.03 3.68 6.92
C LEU A 73 -7.93 4.89 6.68
N ASP A 74 -7.55 6.05 7.22
CA ASP A 74 -8.25 7.30 6.97
C ASP A 74 -8.05 7.72 5.52
N VAL A 75 -8.89 7.18 4.69
CA VAL A 75 -9.14 7.71 3.37
C VAL A 75 -10.06 8.88 3.59
N ALA A 76 -9.50 10.08 3.75
CA ALA A 76 -10.30 11.27 3.67
C ALA A 76 -10.94 11.27 2.28
N LEU A 77 -12.10 10.69 2.21
CA LEU A 77 -13.08 10.99 1.18
C LEU A 77 -13.39 12.47 1.46
N ASN A 78 -12.57 13.37 0.86
CA ASN A 78 -12.71 14.80 1.03
C ASN A 78 -14.14 15.13 0.65
N GLY A 79 -15.01 15.35 1.65
CA GLY A 79 -16.45 15.52 1.58
C GLY A 79 -16.96 15.43 0.17
N ASP A 80 -17.95 14.72 -0.15
CA ASP A 80 -18.65 14.63 -1.45
C ASP A 80 -17.85 14.14 -2.69
N LYS A 81 -16.55 13.88 -2.62
CA LYS A 81 -15.86 13.24 -3.74
C LYS A 81 -16.12 11.74 -3.69
N ALA A 82 -17.03 11.31 -4.57
CA ALA A 82 -17.20 9.90 -4.87
C ALA A 82 -15.85 9.28 -5.29
N LEU A 83 -15.58 8.05 -4.85
CA LEU A 83 -14.44 7.29 -5.36
C LEU A 83 -14.59 7.16 -6.89
N VAL A 84 -13.53 7.51 -7.63
CA VAL A 84 -13.55 7.44 -9.09
C VAL A 84 -12.81 6.19 -9.53
N LYS A 85 -13.46 5.36 -10.31
CA LYS A 85 -12.89 4.10 -10.81
C LYS A 85 -11.58 4.35 -11.55
N GLY A 86 -10.55 3.62 -11.15
CA GLY A 86 -9.19 3.71 -11.70
C GLY A 86 -8.32 4.78 -11.04
N GLU A 87 -8.88 5.71 -10.26
CA GLU A 87 -8.08 6.69 -9.54
C GLU A 87 -7.32 6.07 -8.36
N ALA A 88 -6.07 6.49 -8.23
CA ALA A 88 -5.24 6.17 -7.08
C ALA A 88 -5.43 7.25 -6.00
N PHE A 89 -5.41 6.82 -4.76
CA PHE A 89 -5.47 7.71 -3.61
C PHE A 89 -4.54 7.21 -2.49
N VAL A 90 -4.15 8.11 -1.60
CA VAL A 90 -3.26 7.80 -0.49
C VAL A 90 -4.00 8.09 0.82
N PRO A 91 -4.06 7.15 1.77
CA PRO A 91 -4.63 7.41 3.08
C PRO A 91 -3.88 8.54 3.78
N LYS A 92 -4.59 9.43 4.46
CA LYS A 92 -3.95 10.51 5.25
C LYS A 92 -3.22 9.95 6.45
N THR A 93 -3.85 9.01 7.13
CA THR A 93 -3.31 8.36 8.31
C THR A 93 -3.72 6.90 8.34
N VAL A 94 -2.98 6.10 9.08
CA VAL A 94 -3.36 4.74 9.44
C VAL A 94 -3.42 4.67 10.95
N LEU A 95 -4.56 4.26 11.49
CA LEU A 95 -4.75 4.03 12.90
C LEU A 95 -4.73 2.53 13.17
N PHE A 96 -3.82 2.11 14.03
CA PHE A 96 -3.81 0.74 14.57
C PHE A 96 -4.69 0.70 15.81
N VAL A 97 -5.66 -0.17 15.83
CA VAL A 97 -6.66 -0.23 16.89
C VAL A 97 -6.66 -1.57 17.62
N ASN A 98 -7.06 -1.53 18.87
CA ASN A 98 -7.30 -2.74 19.65
C ASN A 98 -8.50 -3.50 19.04
N PRO A 99 -8.34 -4.76 18.62
CA PRO A 99 -9.42 -5.52 18.00
C PRO A 99 -10.58 -5.86 18.94
N TYR A 100 -10.41 -5.65 20.26
CA TYR A 100 -11.41 -6.00 21.27
C TYR A 100 -12.24 -4.79 21.75
N ASP A 101 -11.63 -3.61 21.81
CA ASP A 101 -12.29 -2.41 22.32
C ASP A 101 -12.24 -1.22 21.36
N PHE A 102 -11.60 -1.39 20.20
CA PHE A 102 -11.37 -0.36 19.18
C PHE A 102 -10.65 0.89 19.72
N GLY A 103 -9.99 0.77 20.86
CA GLY A 103 -9.11 1.80 21.35
C GLY A 103 -7.82 1.88 20.52
N PRO A 104 -7.22 3.07 20.39
CA PRO A 104 -5.99 3.21 19.61
C PRO A 104 -4.82 2.46 20.27
N LEU A 105 -4.19 1.53 19.57
CA LEU A 105 -2.93 0.88 19.96
C LEU A 105 -1.71 1.56 19.37
N GLY A 106 -1.90 2.33 18.32
CA GLY A 106 -0.82 3.02 17.66
C GLY A 106 -1.31 3.86 16.48
N ASN A 107 -0.45 4.70 15.97
CA ASN A 107 -0.75 5.51 14.81
C ASN A 107 0.47 5.72 13.93
N THR A 108 0.21 6.15 12.70
CA THR A 108 1.22 6.70 11.80
C THR A 108 0.75 8.05 11.30
N LYS A 109 1.69 8.95 11.09
CA LYS A 109 1.39 10.28 10.55
C LYS A 109 1.32 10.31 9.03
N SER A 110 1.88 9.29 8.37
CA SER A 110 1.97 9.26 6.90
C SER A 110 2.14 7.84 6.38
N ILE A 111 1.71 7.67 5.14
CA ILE A 111 2.06 6.52 4.32
C ILE A 111 3.47 6.79 3.75
N GLU A 112 4.37 5.82 3.82
CA GLU A 112 5.73 5.96 3.31
C GLU A 112 5.79 5.77 1.78
N LYS A 113 5.01 4.82 1.28
CA LYS A 113 4.92 4.53 -0.17
C LYS A 113 3.66 3.71 -0.47
N GLY A 114 3.40 3.55 -1.76
CA GLY A 114 2.26 2.80 -2.26
C GLY A 114 0.98 3.64 -2.31
N THR A 115 -0.02 3.09 -2.95
CA THR A 115 -1.31 3.75 -3.16
C THR A 115 -2.46 2.77 -3.01
N LEU A 116 -3.65 3.28 -2.73
CA LEU A 116 -4.87 2.54 -2.95
C LEU A 116 -5.45 2.94 -4.31
N ARG A 117 -6.14 2.00 -4.95
CA ARG A 117 -6.85 2.27 -6.19
C ARG A 117 -8.27 1.75 -6.11
N TYR A 118 -9.22 2.62 -6.42
CA TYR A 118 -10.61 2.20 -6.53
C TYR A 118 -10.85 1.50 -7.85
N MET A 119 -11.27 0.25 -7.80
CA MET A 119 -11.49 -0.60 -8.97
C MET A 119 -12.93 -0.55 -9.47
N GLY A 120 -13.83 0.09 -8.72
CA GLY A 120 -15.26 0.16 -8.98
C GLY A 120 -16.06 -0.72 -8.02
N GLU A 121 -17.36 -0.78 -8.25
CA GLU A 121 -18.28 -1.61 -7.50
C GLU A 121 -18.48 -2.97 -8.18
N GLU A 122 -18.49 -4.04 -7.39
CA GLU A 122 -18.84 -5.39 -7.81
C GLU A 122 -19.83 -6.00 -6.81
N ASN A 123 -21.02 -6.33 -7.27
CA ASN A 123 -22.07 -6.96 -6.46
C ASN A 123 -22.41 -6.20 -5.17
N GLY A 124 -22.44 -4.87 -5.22
CA GLY A 124 -22.73 -4.01 -4.07
C GLY A 124 -21.56 -3.80 -3.10
N TYR A 125 -20.35 -4.20 -3.48
CA TYR A 125 -19.12 -3.98 -2.72
C TYR A 125 -18.17 -3.05 -3.45
N ASP A 126 -17.59 -2.11 -2.75
CA ASP A 126 -16.49 -1.30 -3.27
C ASP A 126 -15.21 -2.13 -3.35
N VAL A 127 -14.60 -2.21 -4.52
CA VAL A 127 -13.37 -2.96 -4.75
C VAL A 127 -12.17 -2.02 -4.65
N ILE A 128 -11.29 -2.30 -3.70
CA ILE A 128 -10.08 -1.51 -3.46
C ILE A 128 -8.85 -2.39 -3.67
N ARG A 129 -7.92 -1.89 -4.47
CA ARG A 129 -6.59 -2.49 -4.65
C ARG A 129 -5.57 -1.75 -3.80
N PHE A 130 -4.78 -2.51 -3.07
CA PHE A 130 -3.64 -2.03 -2.29
C PHE A 130 -2.36 -2.27 -3.09
N GLU A 131 -1.74 -1.20 -3.54
CA GLU A 131 -0.51 -1.23 -4.33
C GLU A 131 0.69 -0.94 -3.41
N ASP A 132 1.12 -1.94 -2.63
CA ASP A 132 2.21 -1.88 -1.66
C ASP A 132 2.12 -0.72 -0.64
N VAL A 133 0.92 -0.50 -0.12
CA VAL A 133 0.69 0.56 0.88
C VAL A 133 1.52 0.29 2.12
N THR A 134 2.61 1.04 2.28
CA THR A 134 3.60 0.85 3.34
C THR A 134 3.53 1.97 4.36
N PHE A 135 3.53 1.62 5.64
CA PHE A 135 3.43 2.54 6.75
C PHE A 135 4.14 2.02 8.00
N LYS A 136 4.54 2.94 8.87
CA LYS A 136 5.08 2.64 10.19
C LYS A 136 4.04 2.92 11.26
N VAL A 137 3.92 2.03 12.21
CA VAL A 137 3.05 2.19 13.36
C VAL A 137 3.89 2.16 14.64
N THR A 138 3.82 3.21 15.43
CA THR A 138 4.40 3.24 16.78
C THR A 138 3.29 2.92 17.77
N ARG A 139 3.48 1.88 18.57
CA ARG A 139 2.52 1.45 19.58
C ARG A 139 2.42 2.47 20.69
N THR A 140 1.22 2.68 21.21
CA THR A 140 0.92 3.61 22.30
C THR A 140 0.64 2.90 23.64
N ASP A 141 0.89 1.59 23.68
CA ASP A 141 0.72 0.74 24.86
C ASP A 141 1.87 0.84 25.89
N GLY A 142 2.76 1.80 25.71
CA GLY A 142 3.95 2.01 26.54
C GLY A 142 5.19 1.23 26.09
N SER A 143 5.07 0.32 25.12
CA SER A 143 6.21 -0.42 24.57
C SER A 143 7.11 0.43 23.69
N ASN A 144 6.58 1.50 23.08
CA ASN A 144 7.23 2.35 22.08
C ASN A 144 7.81 1.58 20.87
N ILE A 145 7.29 0.39 20.62
CA ILE A 145 7.70 -0.43 19.47
C ILE A 145 7.17 0.22 18.20
N THR A 146 8.05 0.34 17.21
CA THR A 146 7.67 0.80 15.86
C THR A 146 7.84 -0.34 14.88
N ASP A 147 6.74 -0.78 14.31
CA ASP A 147 6.70 -1.79 13.27
C ASP A 147 6.44 -1.14 11.91
N THR A 148 7.02 -1.73 10.86
CA THR A 148 6.73 -1.34 9.48
C THR A 148 5.90 -2.42 8.83
N TYR A 149 4.76 -2.02 8.30
CA TYR A 149 3.83 -2.90 7.61
C TYR A 149 3.66 -2.49 6.15
N TYR A 150 3.23 -3.43 5.31
CA TYR A 150 2.68 -3.11 4.01
C TYR A 150 1.49 -4.00 3.68
N ILE A 151 0.56 -3.45 2.89
CA ILE A 151 -0.62 -4.15 2.40
C ILE A 151 -0.50 -4.29 0.89
N ARG A 152 -0.77 -5.49 0.40
CA ARG A 152 -0.76 -5.82 -1.03
C ARG A 152 -1.97 -6.67 -1.38
N GLY A 153 -2.57 -6.45 -2.56
CA GLY A 153 -3.67 -7.24 -3.08
C GLY A 153 -4.95 -6.44 -3.24
N THR A 154 -6.05 -7.12 -3.44
CA THR A 154 -7.36 -6.52 -3.71
C THR A 154 -8.40 -7.06 -2.73
N SER A 155 -9.29 -6.20 -2.26
CA SER A 155 -10.40 -6.63 -1.40
C SER A 155 -11.69 -5.90 -1.72
N ARG A 156 -12.80 -6.52 -1.31
CA ARG A 156 -14.16 -6.00 -1.42
C ARG A 156 -14.61 -5.47 -0.08
N PHE A 157 -14.99 -4.21 -0.07
CA PHE A 157 -15.46 -3.51 1.12
C PHE A 157 -16.97 -3.40 1.09
N SER A 158 -17.64 -3.87 2.13
CA SER A 158 -19.06 -3.64 2.30
C SER A 158 -19.33 -2.15 2.52
N PRO A 159 -20.42 -1.60 1.94
CA PRO A 159 -20.83 -0.25 2.27
C PRO A 159 -21.17 -0.14 3.77
N PRO A 160 -21.10 1.07 4.37
CA PRO A 160 -21.50 1.26 5.74
C PRO A 160 -22.99 0.85 5.91
N PRO A 161 -23.34 0.22 7.03
CA PRO A 161 -24.74 -0.09 7.30
C PRO A 161 -25.58 1.19 7.25
N GLN A 162 -26.60 1.17 6.43
CA GLN A 162 -27.58 2.26 6.36
C GLN A 162 -28.53 2.08 7.57
N PHE A 163 -28.44 2.98 8.52
CA PHE A 163 -29.37 3.06 9.66
C PHE A 163 -30.44 4.11 9.39
#